data_841c42a08362c0b5d64a55e3b1efb4cd
#
_entry.id   841c42a08362c0b5d64a55e3b1efb4cd
#
_cell.length_a   1.000
_cell.length_b   1.000
_cell.length_c   1.000
_cell.angle_alpha   90.00
_cell.angle_beta   90.00
_cell.angle_gamma   90.00
#
_symmetry.space_group_name_H-M   'P 1'
#
loop_
_entity.id
_entity.type
_entity.pdbx_description
1 polymer ?
#
loop_
_entity_poly.entity_id
_entity_poly.type
_entity_poly.pdbx_seq_one_letter_code
_entity_poly.pdbx_strand_id
1 'polypeptide(L)'
;MGDRRYRPVLRAAIGGVLAGLAPGTGGVLVMLPALALLWSVAQRPWLGAFWGGLAVLVSHRWLLALHPLTWMGVPPLLSLPIALLLWIICGLASAALLMVWTVLARGLRGQRSGWGALEVLLLSALWGVVEVAL
;
A
#
# COMPACT_ATOMS: atom_id res chain seq x y z
N MET A 1 -23.01 10.77 16.04
CA MET A 1 -21.80 10.31 16.76
C MET A 1 -20.96 9.30 15.98
N GLY A 2 -21.41 8.77 14.84
CA GLY A 2 -20.71 7.76 14.00
C GLY A 2 -19.59 8.27 13.10
N ASP A 3 -19.58 9.54 12.73
CA ASP A 3 -18.74 10.11 11.65
C ASP A 3 -17.21 10.12 11.92
N ARG A 4 -16.79 10.22 13.18
CA ARG A 4 -15.35 10.31 13.51
C ARG A 4 -14.58 9.00 13.35
N ARG A 5 -15.24 7.84 13.41
CA ARG A 5 -14.58 6.52 13.31
C ARG A 5 -14.23 6.14 11.88
N TYR A 6 -15.02 6.55 10.90
CA TYR A 6 -14.84 6.17 9.50
C TYR A 6 -13.84 7.06 8.75
N ARG A 7 -13.59 8.29 9.21
CA ARG A 7 -12.68 9.23 8.55
C ARG A 7 -11.27 8.68 8.31
N PRO A 8 -10.60 8.01 9.28
CA PRO A 8 -9.26 7.48 9.04
C PRO A 8 -9.26 6.29 8.06
N VAL A 9 -10.29 5.45 8.09
CA VAL A 9 -10.44 4.34 7.13
C VAL A 9 -10.67 4.90 5.72
N LEU A 10 -11.52 5.89 5.58
CA LEU A 10 -11.79 6.54 4.30
C LEU A 10 -10.52 7.21 3.74
N ARG A 11 -9.72 7.87 4.58
CA ARG A 11 -8.43 8.44 4.15
C ARG A 11 -7.46 7.37 3.67
N ALA A 12 -7.36 6.24 4.37
CA ALA A 12 -6.53 5.13 3.96
C ALA A 12 -7.03 4.52 2.64
N ALA A 13 -8.35 4.34 2.47
CA ALA A 13 -8.94 3.84 1.24
C ALA A 13 -8.68 4.78 0.05
N ILE A 14 -9.00 6.06 0.19
CA ILE A 14 -8.78 7.06 -0.87
C ILE A 14 -7.29 7.14 -1.23
N GLY A 15 -6.43 7.23 -0.22
CA GLY A 15 -4.99 7.30 -0.44
C GLY A 15 -4.43 6.08 -1.15
N GLY A 16 -4.84 4.87 -0.76
CA GLY A 16 -4.43 3.63 -1.40
C GLY A 16 -4.90 3.55 -2.87
N VAL A 17 -6.15 3.90 -3.13
CA VAL A 17 -6.68 3.95 -4.51
C VAL A 17 -5.93 4.97 -5.36
N LEU A 18 -5.70 6.18 -4.85
CA LEU A 18 -4.93 7.22 -5.55
C LEU A 18 -3.49 6.74 -5.85
N ALA A 19 -2.82 6.12 -4.89
CA ALA A 19 -1.47 5.57 -5.09
C ALA A 19 -1.47 4.49 -6.17
N GLY A 20 -2.47 3.60 -6.17
CA GLY A 20 -2.60 2.56 -7.18
C GLY A 20 -2.91 3.08 -8.59
N LEU A 21 -3.58 4.22 -8.70
CA LEU A 21 -3.89 4.86 -9.98
C LEU A 21 -2.75 5.77 -10.48
N ALA A 22 -1.89 6.27 -9.61
CA ALA A 22 -0.85 7.23 -9.94
C ALA A 22 -0.01 6.85 -11.16
N PRO A 23 0.48 5.59 -11.32
CA PRO A 23 1.30 5.22 -12.48
C PRO A 23 0.60 5.38 -13.84
N GLY A 24 -0.73 5.26 -13.86
CA GLY A 24 -1.53 5.31 -15.10
C GLY A 24 -2.23 6.64 -15.37
N THR A 25 -2.19 7.60 -14.43
CA THR A 25 -3.02 8.81 -14.56
C THR A 25 -2.26 10.12 -14.43
N GLY A 26 -1.55 10.35 -13.37
CA GLY A 26 -0.95 11.66 -13.08
C GLY A 26 0.42 11.58 -12.42
N GLY A 27 0.98 10.38 -12.29
CA GLY A 27 2.31 10.18 -11.73
C GLY A 27 2.45 10.85 -10.36
N VAL A 28 3.46 11.73 -10.25
CA VAL A 28 3.81 12.40 -8.99
C VAL A 28 2.67 13.27 -8.45
N LEU A 29 1.87 13.92 -9.31
CA LEU A 29 0.80 14.81 -8.87
C LEU A 29 -0.31 14.06 -8.12
N VAL A 30 -0.57 12.80 -8.49
CA VAL A 30 -1.53 11.93 -7.80
C VAL A 30 -0.88 11.22 -6.61
N MET A 31 0.41 10.88 -6.72
CA MET A 31 1.14 10.21 -5.65
C MET A 31 1.34 11.10 -4.42
N LEU A 32 1.60 12.40 -4.58
CA LEU A 32 1.81 13.32 -3.46
C LEU A 32 0.61 13.36 -2.49
N PRO A 33 -0.64 13.61 -2.91
CA PRO A 33 -1.79 13.55 -2.01
C PRO A 33 -2.03 12.14 -1.44
N ALA A 34 -1.74 11.08 -2.20
CA ALA A 34 -1.83 9.71 -1.70
C ALA A 34 -0.88 9.47 -0.52
N LEU A 35 0.38 9.92 -0.63
CA LEU A 35 1.37 9.84 0.45
C LEU A 35 1.00 10.73 1.64
N ALA A 36 0.46 11.92 1.42
CA ALA A 36 -0.03 12.77 2.49
C ALA A 36 -1.15 12.09 3.30
N LEU A 37 -2.05 11.37 2.61
CA LEU A 37 -3.09 10.57 3.26
C LEU A 37 -2.51 9.39 4.04
N LEU A 38 -1.52 8.67 3.49
CA LEU A 38 -0.79 7.63 4.22
C LEU A 38 -0.18 8.20 5.51
N TRP A 39 0.51 9.34 5.40
CA TRP A 39 1.14 10.00 6.55
C TRP A 39 0.14 10.35 7.64
N SER A 40 -1.06 10.79 7.26
CA SER A 40 -2.14 11.13 8.19
C SER A 40 -2.68 9.93 8.99
N VAL A 41 -2.50 8.71 8.49
CA VAL A 41 -2.99 7.46 9.10
C VAL A 41 -1.88 6.54 9.62
N ALA A 42 -0.61 6.87 9.36
CA ALA A 42 0.56 6.05 9.70
C ALA A 42 0.74 5.74 11.20
N GLN A 43 0.03 6.46 12.09
CA GLN A 43 -0.01 6.15 13.52
C GLN A 43 -0.77 4.84 13.84
N ARG A 44 -1.52 4.31 12.88
CA ARG A 44 -2.29 3.08 13.02
C ARG A 44 -1.80 2.05 11.98
N PRO A 45 -0.94 1.09 12.36
CA PRO A 45 -0.30 0.16 11.42
C PRO A 45 -1.26 -0.57 10.49
N TRP A 46 -2.43 -0.98 10.99
CA TRP A 46 -3.44 -1.64 10.17
C TRP A 46 -4.02 -0.75 9.05
N LEU A 47 -4.07 0.58 9.26
CA LEU A 47 -4.49 1.53 8.21
C LEU A 47 -3.40 1.70 7.15
N GLY A 48 -2.12 1.66 7.55
CA GLY A 48 -1.01 1.60 6.61
C GLY A 48 -1.06 0.33 5.76
N ALA A 49 -1.26 -0.83 6.40
CA ALA A 49 -1.45 -2.10 5.70
C ALA A 49 -2.63 -2.05 4.72
N PHE A 50 -3.77 -1.53 5.15
CA PHE A 50 -4.94 -1.38 4.31
C PHE A 50 -4.69 -0.45 3.11
N TRP A 51 -4.01 0.69 3.34
CA TRP A 51 -3.59 1.61 2.28
C TRP A 51 -2.69 0.91 1.25
N GLY A 52 -1.63 0.21 1.71
CA GLY A 52 -0.67 -0.48 0.86
C GLY A 52 -1.30 -1.62 0.06
N GLY A 53 -2.13 -2.44 0.72
CA GLY A 53 -2.86 -3.50 0.06
C GLY A 53 -3.73 -2.97 -1.08
N LEU A 54 -4.51 -1.91 -0.84
CA LEU A 54 -5.33 -1.27 -1.88
C LEU A 54 -4.49 -0.67 -3.00
N ALA A 55 -3.36 -0.01 -2.68
CA ALA A 55 -2.48 0.58 -3.68
C ALA A 55 -2.00 -0.48 -4.69
N VAL A 56 -1.53 -1.62 -4.19
CA VAL A 56 -1.04 -2.71 -5.06
C VAL A 56 -2.19 -3.43 -5.77
N LEU A 57 -3.30 -3.70 -5.11
CA LEU A 57 -4.45 -4.31 -5.78
C LEU A 57 -4.95 -3.46 -6.95
N VAL A 58 -5.00 -2.14 -6.80
CA VAL A 58 -5.41 -1.22 -7.86
C VAL A 58 -4.37 -1.13 -8.98
N SER A 59 -3.08 -0.98 -8.65
CA SER A 59 -2.01 -0.88 -9.65
C SER A 59 -1.78 -2.19 -10.40
N HIS A 60 -1.93 -3.33 -9.74
CA HIS A 60 -1.71 -4.66 -10.32
C HIS A 60 -2.97 -5.34 -10.85
N ARG A 61 -4.07 -4.57 -11.04
CA ARG A 61 -5.30 -5.11 -11.65
C ARG A 61 -5.08 -5.76 -13.02
N TRP A 62 -4.01 -5.41 -13.72
CA TRP A 62 -3.61 -6.02 -14.99
C TRP A 62 -3.31 -7.50 -14.86
N LEU A 63 -2.94 -8.02 -13.66
CA LEU A 63 -2.77 -9.44 -13.42
C LEU A 63 -4.03 -10.25 -13.72
N LEU A 64 -5.20 -9.65 -13.54
CA LEU A 64 -6.48 -10.30 -13.90
C LEU A 64 -6.67 -10.43 -15.41
N ALA A 65 -6.02 -9.57 -16.19
CA ALA A 65 -6.03 -9.64 -17.65
C ALA A 65 -5.12 -10.74 -18.21
N LEU A 66 -4.30 -11.40 -17.38
CA LEU A 66 -3.55 -12.59 -17.76
C LEU A 66 -4.47 -13.81 -18.02
N HIS A 67 -5.70 -13.76 -17.51
CA HIS A 67 -6.70 -14.79 -17.87
C HIS A 67 -7.14 -14.63 -19.35
N PRO A 68 -7.21 -15.72 -20.14
CA PRO A 68 -6.91 -17.11 -19.79
C PRO A 68 -5.42 -17.48 -19.90
N LEU A 69 -4.91 -18.21 -18.89
CA LEU A 69 -3.52 -18.69 -18.82
C LEU A 69 -3.27 -19.96 -19.67
N THR A 70 -4.10 -20.20 -20.70
CA THR A 70 -4.01 -21.37 -21.57
C THR A 70 -2.70 -21.43 -22.34
N TRP A 71 -2.09 -20.28 -22.61
CA TRP A 71 -0.76 -20.15 -23.22
C TRP A 71 0.39 -20.69 -22.34
N MET A 72 0.15 -20.86 -21.03
CA MET A 72 1.06 -21.52 -20.09
C MET A 72 0.69 -22.99 -19.83
N GLY A 73 -0.28 -23.55 -20.57
CA GLY A 73 -0.76 -24.91 -20.36
C GLY A 73 -1.71 -25.07 -19.16
N VAL A 74 -2.18 -23.98 -18.56
CA VAL A 74 -3.13 -24.02 -17.44
C VAL A 74 -4.54 -24.32 -17.98
N PRO A 75 -5.28 -25.31 -17.41
CA PRO A 75 -6.67 -25.55 -17.78
C PRO A 75 -7.53 -24.28 -17.57
N PRO A 76 -8.49 -23.99 -18.48
CA PRO A 76 -9.30 -22.76 -18.40
C PRO A 76 -10.01 -22.58 -17.05
N LEU A 77 -10.44 -23.68 -16.43
CA LEU A 77 -11.12 -23.68 -15.14
C LEU A 77 -10.25 -23.17 -13.98
N LEU A 78 -8.93 -23.43 -14.03
CA LEU A 78 -7.97 -23.02 -12.99
C LEU A 78 -7.34 -21.65 -13.27
N SER A 79 -7.46 -21.14 -14.49
CA SER A 79 -6.82 -19.91 -14.92
C SER A 79 -7.26 -18.70 -14.12
N LEU A 80 -8.56 -18.49 -13.93
CA LEU A 80 -9.09 -17.36 -13.16
C LEU A 80 -8.75 -17.46 -11.67
N PRO A 81 -8.91 -18.59 -10.97
CA PRO A 81 -8.47 -18.77 -9.59
C PRO A 81 -6.98 -18.46 -9.39
N ILE A 82 -6.11 -18.88 -10.30
CA ILE A 82 -4.66 -18.62 -10.22
C ILE A 82 -4.38 -17.12 -10.37
N ALA A 83 -4.98 -16.45 -11.35
CA ALA A 83 -4.81 -15.01 -11.55
C ALA A 83 -5.29 -14.21 -10.33
N LEU A 84 -6.44 -14.58 -9.77
CA LEU A 84 -6.96 -13.96 -8.54
C LEU A 84 -6.04 -14.19 -7.34
N LEU A 85 -5.53 -15.41 -7.18
CA LEU A 85 -4.63 -15.76 -6.09
C LEU A 85 -3.34 -14.93 -6.17
N LEU A 86 -2.72 -14.83 -7.33
CA LEU A 86 -1.52 -14.02 -7.55
C LEU A 86 -1.80 -12.55 -7.23
N TRP A 87 -2.91 -12.02 -7.71
CA TRP A 87 -3.30 -10.64 -7.45
C TRP A 87 -3.49 -10.36 -5.95
N ILE A 88 -4.18 -11.26 -5.23
CA ILE A 88 -4.37 -11.14 -3.78
C ILE A 88 -3.04 -11.25 -3.03
N ILE A 89 -2.17 -12.18 -3.42
CA ILE A 89 -0.84 -12.34 -2.79
C ILE A 89 -0.02 -11.05 -2.92
N CYS A 90 0.00 -10.41 -4.10
CA CYS A 90 0.67 -9.12 -4.27
C CYS A 90 0.10 -8.04 -3.33
N GLY A 91 -1.22 -7.97 -3.21
CA GLY A 91 -1.88 -7.04 -2.28
C GLY A 91 -1.52 -7.31 -0.82
N LEU A 92 -1.50 -8.58 -0.39
CA LEU A 92 -1.15 -8.98 0.96
C LEU A 92 0.33 -8.72 1.27
N ALA A 93 1.23 -8.98 0.32
CA ALA A 93 2.66 -8.68 0.48
C ALA A 93 2.90 -7.19 0.72
N SER A 94 2.25 -6.33 -0.08
CA SER A 94 2.33 -4.88 0.13
C SER A 94 1.68 -4.44 1.45
N ALA A 95 0.56 -5.02 1.84
CA ALA A 95 -0.07 -4.75 3.13
C ALA A 95 0.87 -5.09 4.29
N ALA A 96 1.55 -6.24 4.23
CA ALA A 96 2.52 -6.65 5.23
C ALA A 96 3.73 -5.70 5.29
N LEU A 97 4.28 -5.29 4.13
CA LEU A 97 5.38 -4.35 4.03
C LEU A 97 5.01 -3.00 4.67
N LEU A 98 3.85 -2.45 4.32
CA LEU A 98 3.36 -1.20 4.90
C LEU A 98 3.06 -1.31 6.38
N MET A 99 2.60 -2.47 6.85
CA MET A 99 2.40 -2.72 8.27
C MET A 99 3.71 -2.68 9.03
N VAL A 100 4.74 -3.40 8.55
CA VAL A 100 6.08 -3.39 9.15
C VAL A 100 6.65 -1.98 9.19
N TRP A 101 6.62 -1.28 8.05
CA TRP A 101 7.11 0.10 7.98
C TRP A 101 6.40 1.03 8.97
N THR A 102 5.07 0.98 9.06
CA THR A 102 4.30 1.84 9.97
C THR A 102 4.54 1.51 11.45
N VAL A 103 4.78 0.24 11.79
CA VAL A 103 5.16 -0.17 13.15
C VAL A 103 6.52 0.43 13.51
N LEU A 104 7.52 0.27 12.64
CA LEU A 104 8.86 0.80 12.86
C LEU A 104 8.86 2.33 12.90
N ALA A 105 8.13 2.97 11.98
CA ALA A 105 7.97 4.43 11.96
C ALA A 105 7.34 4.97 13.25
N ARG A 106 6.33 4.27 13.78
CA ARG A 106 5.71 4.63 15.06
C ARG A 106 6.69 4.51 16.23
N GLY A 107 7.50 3.44 16.24
CA GLY A 107 8.53 3.23 17.28
C GLY A 107 9.55 4.37 17.30
N LEU A 108 10.02 4.79 16.12
CA LEU A 108 10.99 5.89 15.99
C LEU A 108 10.41 7.23 16.44
N ARG A 109 9.15 7.54 16.09
CA ARG A 109 8.46 8.77 16.49
C ARG A 109 8.23 8.87 18.00
N GLY A 110 7.98 7.74 18.66
CA GLY A 110 7.75 7.71 20.11
C GLY A 110 8.99 8.04 20.94
N GLN A 111 10.20 7.96 20.38
CA GLN A 111 11.44 8.13 21.09
C GLN A 111 12.03 9.56 21.00
N ARG A 112 11.54 10.41 20.08
CA ARG A 112 12.20 11.68 19.78
C ARG A 112 11.19 12.77 19.39
N SER A 113 11.01 13.77 20.26
CA SER A 113 10.28 14.98 19.90
C SER A 113 11.27 16.00 19.32
N GLY A 114 11.05 16.47 18.09
CA GLY A 114 11.73 17.64 17.55
C GLY A 114 12.65 17.45 16.33
N TRP A 115 12.58 16.36 15.60
CA TRP A 115 13.54 16.06 14.51
C TRP A 115 13.13 16.57 13.10
N GLY A 116 11.96 17.12 12.92
CA GLY A 116 11.52 17.78 11.67
C GLY A 116 11.93 17.06 10.38
N ALA A 117 12.77 17.70 9.56
CA ALA A 117 13.21 17.17 8.26
C ALA A 117 14.02 15.86 8.37
N LEU A 118 14.79 15.68 9.43
CA LEU A 118 15.58 14.45 9.64
C LEU A 118 14.69 13.23 9.92
N GLU A 119 13.56 13.43 10.62
CA GLU A 119 12.57 12.37 10.80
C GLU A 119 12.00 11.89 9.46
N VAL A 120 11.66 12.82 8.58
CA VAL A 120 11.15 12.49 7.24
C VAL A 120 12.19 11.70 6.44
N LEU A 121 13.45 12.13 6.46
CA LEU A 121 14.55 11.42 5.78
C LEU A 121 14.78 10.02 6.33
N LEU A 122 14.79 9.86 7.66
CA LEU A 122 14.95 8.54 8.29
C LEU A 122 13.80 7.59 7.97
N LEU A 123 12.56 8.08 7.97
CA LEU A 123 11.40 7.27 7.64
C LEU A 123 11.38 6.88 6.16
N SER A 124 11.85 7.76 5.28
CA SER A 124 12.00 7.45 3.85
C SER A 124 13.12 6.44 3.60
N ALA A 125 14.25 6.57 4.30
CA ALA A 125 15.34 5.60 4.23
C ALA A 125 14.92 4.23 4.79
N LEU A 126 14.16 4.22 5.89
CA LEU A 126 13.60 3.00 6.47
C LEU A 126 12.68 2.28 5.48
N TRP A 127 11.89 3.03 4.68
CA TRP A 127 11.09 2.44 3.61
C TRP A 127 11.97 1.65 2.64
N GLY A 128 13.04 2.26 2.12
CA GLY A 128 13.96 1.60 1.19
C GLY A 128 14.62 0.36 1.79
N VAL A 129 15.00 0.40 3.09
CA VAL A 129 15.57 -0.77 3.78
C VAL A 129 14.56 -1.90 3.90
N VAL A 130 13.32 -1.62 4.28
CA VAL A 130 12.26 -2.64 4.41
C VAL A 130 11.93 -3.26 3.05
N GLU A 131 11.90 -2.46 1.98
CA GLU A 131 11.63 -2.92 0.62
C GLU A 131 12.73 -3.84 0.07
N VAL A 132 13.99 -3.58 0.43
CA VAL A 132 15.14 -4.39 -0.03
C VAL A 132 15.32 -5.66 0.82
N ALA A 133 14.87 -5.64 2.09
CA ALA A 133 15.05 -6.75 3.02
C ALA A 133 13.97 -7.85 2.92
N LEU A 134 12.89 -7.61 2.22
CA LEU A 134 11.76 -8.52 2.01
C LEU A 134 11.71 -9.06 0.59
#